data_8803051289be030294d3653e319871e2
#
_entry.id   8803051289be030294d3653e319871e2
#
_cell.length_a   1.000
_cell.length_b   1.000
_cell.length_c   1.000
_cell.angle_alpha   90.00
_cell.angle_beta   90.00
_cell.angle_gamma   90.00
#
_symmetry.space_group_name_H-M   'P 1'
#
loop_
_entity.id
_entity.type
_entity.pdbx_description
1 polymer ?
#
loop_
_entity_poly.entity_id
_entity_poly.type
_entity_poly.pdbx_seq_one_letter_code
_entity_poly.pdbx_strand_id
1 'polypeptide(L)'
;MNTENLEKKKALETALGQIEKQFGKGSVMKLGEYQAMNIEAIPTGALSLDIALGIGGIPRGRIIEIFGPESSGKTTLALHAIAEAQKLGGEAAFIDAEHALDPVYAKHLGVDIDNLIVSQPDTGEQALEIAEALTRSGAIDIIVVDSVAALVPKAEIDGDMGDAHVGLQARLMSQALRKLAGVINKSKTVIIFINQLREKVGVMFGNPETTPGGRALKFYASVRLDIRKIENIKTDGEVTGARARVKVIKNKVAPPFREAEFDIVYGKGISKEGNILDLAVNLNLVEKSGAWFSYKGEKIGQGRENAKLYIKNNLEVAKELEEKIRDNFRQAFENSLGDEEKEPEQENETEE
;
A
#
# COMPACT_ATOMS: atom_id res chain seq x y z
N MET A 1 43.11 0.91 23.16
CA MET A 1 42.43 1.67 22.07
C MET A 1 43.50 2.56 21.45
N ASN A 2 43.73 2.43 20.13
CA ASN A 2 44.78 3.14 19.43
C ASN A 2 44.50 4.65 19.40
N THR A 3 45.46 5.50 19.74
CA THR A 3 45.35 6.99 19.72
C THR A 3 44.80 7.52 18.39
N GLU A 4 45.19 6.90 17.29
CA GLU A 4 44.71 7.19 15.94
C GLU A 4 43.16 7.03 15.78
N ASN A 5 42.58 6.05 16.47
CA ASN A 5 41.10 5.82 16.46
C ASN A 5 40.35 6.90 17.27
N LEU A 6 41.00 7.46 18.29
CA LEU A 6 40.39 8.54 19.09
C LEU A 6 40.37 9.87 18.32
N GLU A 7 41.44 10.15 17.57
CA GLU A 7 41.55 11.34 16.73
C GLU A 7 40.53 11.28 15.57
N LYS A 8 40.38 10.11 14.92
CA LYS A 8 39.36 9.90 13.88
C LYS A 8 37.94 10.11 14.40
N LYS A 9 37.61 9.63 15.61
CA LYS A 9 36.30 9.86 16.23
C LYS A 9 36.02 11.34 16.49
N LYS A 10 36.99 12.08 17.06
CA LYS A 10 36.86 13.52 17.29
C LYS A 10 36.69 14.32 15.99
N ALA A 11 37.46 13.98 14.96
CA ALA A 11 37.31 14.61 13.65
C ALA A 11 35.90 14.36 13.03
N LEU A 12 35.39 13.12 13.17
CA LEU A 12 34.04 12.80 12.72
C LEU A 12 32.96 13.57 13.48
N GLU A 13 33.05 13.64 14.82
CA GLU A 13 32.10 14.40 15.65
C GLU A 13 32.11 15.89 15.28
N THR A 14 33.28 16.46 15.02
CA THR A 14 33.42 17.86 14.56
C THR A 14 32.76 18.05 13.22
N ALA A 15 32.95 17.13 12.25
CA ALA A 15 32.34 17.19 10.94
C ALA A 15 30.80 17.06 11.02
N LEU A 16 30.28 16.14 11.84
CA LEU A 16 28.84 15.96 12.08
C LEU A 16 28.23 17.25 12.66
N GLY A 17 28.88 17.86 13.67
CA GLY A 17 28.42 19.13 14.24
C GLY A 17 28.42 20.31 13.24
N GLN A 18 29.39 20.35 12.31
CA GLN A 18 29.41 21.35 11.24
C GLN A 18 28.28 21.14 10.24
N ILE A 19 28.00 19.88 9.85
CA ILE A 19 26.91 19.53 8.94
C ILE A 19 25.55 19.91 9.58
N GLU A 20 25.34 19.60 10.85
CA GLU A 20 24.11 19.97 11.55
C GLU A 20 23.92 21.49 11.66
N LYS A 21 25.01 22.25 11.87
CA LYS A 21 24.95 23.74 11.87
C LYS A 21 24.60 24.30 10.49
N GLN A 22 25.09 23.69 9.42
CA GLN A 22 24.90 24.18 8.05
C GLN A 22 23.54 23.75 7.46
N PHE A 23 23.12 22.51 7.71
CA PHE A 23 21.94 21.90 7.06
C PHE A 23 20.76 21.66 8.00
N GLY A 24 20.90 21.94 9.28
CA GLY A 24 19.88 21.75 10.31
C GLY A 24 20.06 20.48 11.11
N LYS A 25 19.50 20.46 12.33
CA LYS A 25 19.55 19.33 13.25
C LYS A 25 18.87 18.11 12.63
N GLY A 26 19.52 16.94 12.69
CA GLY A 26 19.01 15.70 12.08
C GLY A 26 19.31 15.53 10.59
N SER A 27 20.14 16.42 9.99
CA SER A 27 20.61 16.26 8.60
C SER A 27 21.57 15.07 8.43
N VAL A 28 22.23 14.65 9.50
CA VAL A 28 23.09 13.46 9.58
C VAL A 28 22.80 12.74 10.88
N MET A 29 22.73 11.42 10.85
CA MET A 29 22.54 10.59 12.04
C MET A 29 23.17 9.22 11.84
N LYS A 30 23.53 8.53 12.92
CA LYS A 30 23.96 7.14 12.84
C LYS A 30 22.75 6.23 12.71
N LEU A 31 22.83 5.23 11.83
CA LEU A 31 21.70 4.32 11.59
C LEU A 31 21.24 3.57 12.85
N GLY A 32 22.14 3.28 13.79
CA GLY A 32 21.80 2.65 15.08
C GLY A 32 21.10 3.59 16.08
N GLU A 33 21.25 4.91 15.91
CA GLU A 33 20.51 5.93 16.66
C GLU A 33 19.13 6.21 16.02
N TYR A 34 18.98 5.83 14.76
CA TYR A 34 17.72 5.65 14.06
C TYR A 34 17.09 4.36 14.61
N GLN A 35 16.71 4.38 15.91
CA GLN A 35 15.85 3.29 16.43
C GLN A 35 14.76 3.08 15.41
N ALA A 36 14.55 1.82 15.05
CA ALA A 36 13.58 1.39 14.05
C ALA A 36 12.38 2.34 14.12
N MET A 37 12.37 3.38 13.26
CA MET A 37 11.27 4.33 13.24
C MET A 37 10.08 3.44 12.96
N ASN A 38 9.20 3.30 13.96
CA ASN A 38 7.89 2.73 13.73
C ASN A 38 7.31 3.54 12.57
N ILE A 39 7.45 2.99 11.36
CA ILE A 39 6.91 3.63 10.17
C ILE A 39 5.42 3.58 10.37
N GLU A 40 4.85 4.74 10.65
CA GLU A 40 3.40 4.86 10.77
C GLU A 40 2.76 4.40 9.47
N ALA A 41 1.66 3.66 9.58
CA ALA A 41 0.95 3.12 8.44
C ALA A 41 -0.53 3.48 8.49
N ILE A 42 -1.15 3.60 7.32
CA ILE A 42 -2.59 3.73 7.14
C ILE A 42 -3.11 2.33 6.77
N PRO A 43 -4.06 1.75 7.51
CA PRO A 43 -4.66 0.47 7.15
C PRO A 43 -5.29 0.51 5.76
N THR A 44 -5.25 -0.61 5.06
CA THR A 44 -5.82 -0.71 3.70
C THR A 44 -7.31 -1.01 3.68
N GLY A 45 -7.88 -1.36 4.84
CA GLY A 45 -9.24 -1.91 4.93
C GLY A 45 -9.32 -3.42 4.69
N ALA A 46 -8.21 -4.07 4.28
CA ALA A 46 -8.07 -5.51 4.15
C ALA A 46 -6.96 -6.00 5.10
N LEU A 47 -7.35 -6.66 6.19
CA LEU A 47 -6.41 -7.13 7.23
C LEU A 47 -5.31 -8.04 6.66
N SER A 48 -5.65 -8.91 5.69
CA SER A 48 -4.68 -9.77 5.02
C SER A 48 -3.61 -8.96 4.26
N LEU A 49 -3.99 -7.84 3.64
CA LEU A 49 -3.04 -6.97 2.94
C LEU A 49 -2.20 -6.16 3.93
N ASP A 50 -2.80 -5.68 5.02
CA ASP A 50 -2.06 -4.99 6.09
C ASP A 50 -0.94 -5.88 6.65
N ILE A 51 -1.23 -7.17 6.83
CA ILE A 51 -0.27 -8.18 7.24
C ILE A 51 0.78 -8.44 6.16
N ALA A 52 0.37 -8.57 4.90
CA ALA A 52 1.30 -8.81 3.79
C ALA A 52 2.27 -7.63 3.59
N LEU A 53 1.86 -6.41 3.93
CA LEU A 53 2.71 -5.22 3.92
C LEU A 53 3.74 -5.20 5.06
N GLY A 54 3.54 -5.99 6.11
CA GLY A 54 4.50 -6.21 7.20
C GLY A 54 4.55 -5.13 8.29
N ILE A 55 3.93 -3.97 8.06
CA ILE A 55 3.89 -2.84 9.00
C ILE A 55 2.46 -2.45 9.39
N GLY A 56 1.47 -3.29 9.06
CA GLY A 56 0.07 -3.06 9.40
C GLY A 56 -0.70 -2.13 8.47
N GLY A 57 -0.15 -1.80 7.30
CA GLY A 57 -0.82 -0.96 6.30
C GLY A 57 0.13 -0.29 5.32
N ILE A 58 -0.34 0.76 4.68
CA ILE A 58 0.39 1.57 3.71
C ILE A 58 1.32 2.55 4.45
N PRO A 59 2.65 2.55 4.17
CA PRO A 59 3.62 3.40 4.87
C PRO A 59 3.38 4.90 4.63
N ARG A 60 3.32 5.69 5.71
CA ARG A 60 3.26 7.16 5.62
C ARG A 60 4.55 7.74 5.05
N GLY A 61 4.43 8.87 4.36
CA GLY A 61 5.56 9.55 3.73
C GLY A 61 6.14 8.79 2.54
N ARG A 62 5.34 7.99 1.84
CA ARG A 62 5.78 7.14 0.73
C ARG A 62 4.86 7.22 -0.48
N ILE A 63 5.45 6.92 -1.64
CA ILE A 63 4.73 6.75 -2.90
C ILE A 63 4.41 5.27 -3.06
N ILE A 64 3.15 4.98 -3.38
CA ILE A 64 2.60 3.64 -3.59
C ILE A 64 2.07 3.56 -5.02
N GLU A 65 2.28 2.43 -5.69
CA GLU A 65 1.64 2.13 -6.96
C GLU A 65 0.69 0.93 -6.77
N ILE A 66 -0.59 1.12 -7.11
CA ILE A 66 -1.57 0.03 -7.21
C ILE A 66 -1.86 -0.17 -8.69
N PHE A 67 -1.57 -1.34 -9.22
CA PHE A 67 -1.77 -1.62 -10.63
C PHE A 67 -2.40 -3.00 -10.85
N GLY A 68 -3.02 -3.19 -11.99
CA GLY A 68 -3.70 -4.42 -12.36
C GLY A 68 -4.64 -4.23 -13.54
N PRO A 69 -5.27 -5.34 -14.00
CA PRO A 69 -6.27 -5.29 -15.06
C PRO A 69 -7.45 -4.37 -14.72
N GLU A 70 -8.24 -4.06 -15.72
CA GLU A 70 -9.52 -3.37 -15.53
C GLU A 70 -10.44 -4.18 -14.61
N SER A 71 -11.26 -3.48 -13.83
CA SER A 71 -12.23 -4.09 -12.89
C SER A 71 -11.62 -5.06 -11.86
N SER A 72 -10.32 -4.94 -11.57
CA SER A 72 -9.64 -5.76 -10.56
C SER A 72 -9.82 -5.27 -9.12
N GLY A 73 -10.39 -4.06 -8.91
CA GLY A 73 -10.61 -3.46 -7.58
C GLY A 73 -9.57 -2.43 -7.14
N LYS A 74 -8.78 -1.86 -8.06
CA LYS A 74 -7.76 -0.83 -7.76
C LYS A 74 -8.34 0.38 -7.03
N THR A 75 -9.35 1.02 -7.63
CA THR A 75 -10.04 2.20 -7.06
C THR A 75 -10.75 1.84 -5.76
N THR A 76 -11.38 0.66 -5.68
CA THR A 76 -11.99 0.16 -4.44
C THR A 76 -10.98 0.08 -3.29
N LEU A 77 -9.80 -0.50 -3.53
CA LEU A 77 -8.75 -0.59 -2.52
C LEU A 77 -8.23 0.79 -2.09
N ALA A 78 -8.05 1.71 -3.04
CA ALA A 78 -7.60 3.07 -2.76
C ALA A 78 -8.65 3.86 -1.95
N LEU A 79 -9.95 3.72 -2.28
CA LEU A 79 -11.04 4.36 -1.52
C LEU A 79 -11.16 3.79 -0.10
N HIS A 80 -10.94 2.49 0.09
CA HIS A 80 -10.86 1.93 1.44
C HIS A 80 -9.70 2.52 2.25
N ALA A 81 -8.52 2.70 1.63
CA ALA A 81 -7.38 3.34 2.29
C ALA A 81 -7.70 4.80 2.68
N ILE A 82 -8.43 5.55 1.83
CA ILE A 82 -8.95 6.89 2.18
C ILE A 82 -9.88 6.79 3.39
N ALA A 83 -10.86 5.90 3.38
CA ALA A 83 -11.80 5.73 4.48
C ALA A 83 -11.10 5.38 5.80
N GLU A 84 -10.07 4.54 5.76
CA GLU A 84 -9.27 4.22 6.95
C GLU A 84 -8.42 5.42 7.41
N ALA A 85 -7.85 6.22 6.50
CA ALA A 85 -7.15 7.46 6.85
C ALA A 85 -8.07 8.46 7.57
N GLN A 86 -9.28 8.68 7.03
CA GLN A 86 -10.28 9.57 7.62
C GLN A 86 -10.76 9.07 8.99
N LYS A 87 -10.91 7.76 9.20
CA LYS A 87 -11.23 7.18 10.52
C LYS A 87 -10.16 7.44 11.57
N LEU A 88 -8.91 7.59 11.14
CA LEU A 88 -7.79 7.99 12.01
C LEU A 88 -7.74 9.52 12.27
N GLY A 89 -8.71 10.27 11.74
CA GLY A 89 -8.76 11.73 11.83
C GLY A 89 -7.89 12.45 10.80
N GLY A 90 -7.44 11.73 9.76
CA GLY A 90 -6.60 12.29 8.69
C GLY A 90 -7.40 12.91 7.54
N GLU A 91 -6.77 13.87 6.87
CA GLU A 91 -7.30 14.56 5.69
C GLU A 91 -6.93 13.79 4.40
N ALA A 92 -7.88 13.72 3.47
CA ALA A 92 -7.73 12.94 2.24
C ALA A 92 -8.05 13.76 0.99
N ALA A 93 -7.31 13.47 -0.09
CA ALA A 93 -7.60 14.05 -1.40
C ALA A 93 -7.65 12.97 -2.49
N PHE A 94 -8.52 13.16 -3.47
CA PHE A 94 -8.69 12.31 -4.63
C PHE A 94 -8.53 13.15 -5.91
N ILE A 95 -7.54 12.84 -6.71
CA ILE A 95 -7.29 13.47 -8.02
C ILE A 95 -7.85 12.54 -9.08
N ASP A 96 -9.04 12.86 -9.55
CA ASP A 96 -9.84 12.10 -10.50
C ASP A 96 -9.52 12.51 -11.94
N ALA A 97 -8.45 11.97 -12.49
CA ALA A 97 -8.06 12.24 -13.88
C ALA A 97 -8.88 11.44 -14.91
N GLU A 98 -9.62 10.41 -14.48
CA GLU A 98 -10.54 9.64 -15.34
C GLU A 98 -11.97 10.21 -15.34
N HIS A 99 -12.28 11.15 -14.43
CA HIS A 99 -13.65 11.71 -14.24
C HIS A 99 -14.68 10.62 -13.94
N ALA A 100 -14.31 9.60 -13.18
CA ALA A 100 -15.09 8.39 -12.96
C ALA A 100 -15.41 8.10 -11.48
N LEU A 101 -15.09 9.02 -10.57
CA LEU A 101 -15.38 8.86 -9.15
C LEU A 101 -16.89 8.90 -8.90
N ASP A 102 -17.44 7.80 -8.40
CA ASP A 102 -18.82 7.72 -7.92
C ASP A 102 -18.89 8.04 -6.42
N PRO A 103 -19.48 9.19 -6.03
CA PRO A 103 -19.58 9.59 -4.63
C PRO A 103 -20.48 8.67 -3.82
N VAL A 104 -21.51 8.05 -4.44
CA VAL A 104 -22.40 7.11 -3.76
C VAL A 104 -21.63 5.84 -3.40
N TYR A 105 -20.85 5.34 -4.35
CA TYR A 105 -19.99 4.18 -4.10
C TYR A 105 -18.92 4.50 -3.04
N ALA A 106 -18.24 5.64 -3.13
CA ALA A 106 -17.26 6.05 -2.13
C ALA A 106 -17.86 6.09 -0.71
N LYS A 107 -19.07 6.66 -0.57
CA LYS A 107 -19.80 6.68 0.69
C LYS A 107 -20.12 5.28 1.22
N HIS A 108 -20.51 4.34 0.36
CA HIS A 108 -20.76 2.96 0.75
C HIS A 108 -19.49 2.24 1.25
N LEU A 109 -18.34 2.64 0.76
CA LEU A 109 -17.04 2.13 1.24
C LEU A 109 -16.60 2.74 2.57
N GLY A 110 -17.35 3.72 3.07
CA GLY A 110 -17.09 4.40 4.35
C GLY A 110 -16.24 5.66 4.21
N VAL A 111 -16.08 6.19 2.99
CA VAL A 111 -15.44 7.50 2.78
C VAL A 111 -16.38 8.59 3.26
N ASP A 112 -15.87 9.51 4.07
CA ASP A 112 -16.51 10.77 4.39
C ASP A 112 -16.38 11.70 3.17
N ILE A 113 -17.44 11.70 2.35
CA ILE A 113 -17.45 12.45 1.08
C ILE A 113 -17.57 13.96 1.29
N ASP A 114 -18.10 14.39 2.42
CA ASP A 114 -18.27 15.81 2.75
C ASP A 114 -16.93 16.48 3.08
N ASN A 115 -15.96 15.68 3.56
CA ASN A 115 -14.61 16.13 3.87
C ASN A 115 -13.54 15.62 2.90
N LEU A 116 -13.91 14.90 1.84
CA LEU A 116 -12.97 14.47 0.81
C LEU A 116 -12.68 15.60 -0.18
N ILE A 117 -11.41 16.00 -0.29
CA ILE A 117 -10.97 16.97 -1.31
C ILE A 117 -10.91 16.26 -2.65
N VAL A 118 -11.69 16.71 -3.63
CA VAL A 118 -11.70 16.15 -5.00
C VAL A 118 -11.21 17.19 -5.99
N SER A 119 -10.33 16.76 -6.90
CA SER A 119 -9.86 17.56 -8.03
C SER A 119 -10.02 16.77 -9.32
N GLN A 120 -10.53 17.42 -10.37
CA GLN A 120 -10.69 16.86 -11.70
C GLN A 120 -9.88 17.72 -12.71
N PRO A 121 -8.58 17.44 -12.85
CA PRO A 121 -7.68 18.22 -13.67
C PRO A 121 -7.85 17.93 -15.16
N ASP A 122 -7.66 18.95 -16.01
CA ASP A 122 -7.73 18.82 -17.47
C ASP A 122 -6.43 18.25 -18.08
N THR A 123 -5.31 18.38 -17.38
CA THR A 123 -3.98 17.96 -17.87
C THR A 123 -3.19 17.20 -16.80
N GLY A 124 -2.24 16.37 -17.25
CA GLY A 124 -1.34 15.63 -16.35
C GLY A 124 -0.45 16.57 -15.52
N GLU A 125 -0.02 17.72 -16.09
CA GLU A 125 0.73 18.76 -15.38
C GLU A 125 -0.08 19.30 -14.22
N GLN A 126 -1.33 19.69 -14.47
CA GLN A 126 -2.23 20.25 -13.45
C GLN A 126 -2.47 19.23 -12.33
N ALA A 127 -2.75 17.97 -12.67
CA ALA A 127 -2.93 16.88 -11.68
C ALA A 127 -1.73 16.76 -10.74
N LEU A 128 -0.53 16.73 -11.31
CA LEU A 128 0.71 16.50 -10.55
C LEU A 128 1.15 17.76 -9.76
N GLU A 129 0.85 18.96 -10.26
CA GLU A 129 1.07 20.22 -9.53
C GLU A 129 0.13 20.33 -8.33
N ILE A 130 -1.15 19.95 -8.48
CA ILE A 130 -2.10 19.88 -7.37
C ILE A 130 -1.63 18.86 -6.32
N ALA A 131 -1.22 17.66 -6.74
CA ALA A 131 -0.65 16.66 -5.83
C ALA A 131 0.59 17.20 -5.08
N GLU A 132 1.48 17.92 -5.77
CA GLU A 132 2.66 18.54 -5.14
C GLU A 132 2.26 19.60 -4.13
N ALA A 133 1.33 20.50 -4.49
CA ALA A 133 0.86 21.59 -3.61
C ALA A 133 0.21 21.03 -2.33
N LEU A 134 -0.68 20.04 -2.47
CA LEU A 134 -1.32 19.37 -1.34
C LEU A 134 -0.29 18.66 -0.44
N THR A 135 0.67 17.95 -1.03
CA THR A 135 1.76 17.30 -0.28
C THR A 135 2.61 18.32 0.46
N ARG A 136 2.94 19.44 -0.18
CA ARG A 136 3.79 20.49 0.40
C ARG A 136 3.12 21.22 1.56
N SER A 137 1.79 21.27 1.60
CA SER A 137 1.04 21.86 2.71
C SER A 137 1.29 21.14 4.04
N GLY A 138 1.60 19.84 4.00
CA GLY A 138 1.77 19.00 5.17
C GLY A 138 0.47 18.72 5.94
N ALA A 139 -0.68 19.11 5.37
CA ALA A 139 -1.99 18.95 6.01
C ALA A 139 -2.76 17.72 5.51
N ILE A 140 -2.28 17.08 4.45
CA ILE A 140 -2.98 15.94 3.82
C ILE A 140 -2.25 14.63 4.17
N ASP A 141 -3.00 13.67 4.68
CA ASP A 141 -2.47 12.35 5.06
C ASP A 141 -2.37 11.39 3.88
N ILE A 142 -3.35 11.44 2.98
CA ILE A 142 -3.41 10.55 1.82
C ILE A 142 -3.92 11.27 0.57
N ILE A 143 -3.24 11.07 -0.54
CA ILE A 143 -3.63 11.54 -1.87
C ILE A 143 -3.73 10.33 -2.78
N VAL A 144 -4.85 10.17 -3.48
CA VAL A 144 -5.01 9.17 -4.54
C VAL A 144 -5.05 9.88 -5.89
N VAL A 145 -4.29 9.36 -6.86
CA VAL A 145 -4.31 9.81 -8.27
C VAL A 145 -4.84 8.66 -9.12
N ASP A 146 -6.05 8.82 -9.66
CA ASP A 146 -6.72 7.82 -10.49
C ASP A 146 -7.01 8.37 -11.90
N SER A 147 -6.32 7.95 -12.92
CA SER A 147 -5.16 7.06 -12.92
C SER A 147 -3.97 7.66 -13.68
N VAL A 148 -2.77 7.09 -13.51
CA VAL A 148 -1.59 7.49 -14.27
C VAL A 148 -1.81 7.43 -15.77
N ALA A 149 -2.61 6.45 -16.25
CA ALA A 149 -2.94 6.30 -17.66
C ALA A 149 -3.67 7.51 -18.25
N ALA A 150 -4.44 8.23 -17.43
CA ALA A 150 -5.22 9.41 -17.80
C ALA A 150 -4.43 10.73 -17.64
N LEU A 151 -3.21 10.71 -17.13
CA LEU A 151 -2.36 11.91 -17.01
C LEU A 151 -1.77 12.28 -18.38
N VAL A 152 -2.60 12.90 -19.22
CA VAL A 152 -2.20 13.34 -20.56
C VAL A 152 -1.44 14.66 -20.46
N PRO A 153 -0.22 14.76 -21.03
CA PRO A 153 0.52 16.01 -21.09
C PRO A 153 -0.23 17.09 -21.88
N LYS A 154 -0.16 18.34 -21.42
CA LYS A 154 -0.81 19.48 -22.09
C LYS A 154 -0.41 19.59 -23.57
N ALA A 155 0.86 19.38 -23.88
CA ALA A 155 1.35 19.43 -25.26
C ALA A 155 0.72 18.35 -26.17
N GLU A 156 0.25 17.24 -25.61
CA GLU A 156 -0.49 16.21 -26.33
C GLU A 156 -1.96 16.60 -26.54
N ILE A 157 -2.54 17.31 -25.58
CA ILE A 157 -3.93 17.82 -25.69
C ILE A 157 -4.02 18.95 -26.71
N ASP A 158 -3.02 19.85 -26.71
CA ASP A 158 -2.96 21.02 -27.63
C ASP A 158 -2.51 20.64 -29.05
N GLY A 159 -2.01 19.40 -29.28
CA GLY A 159 -1.54 18.89 -30.57
C GLY A 159 -2.67 18.43 -31.48
N ASP A 160 -2.36 18.22 -32.76
CA ASP A 160 -3.29 17.71 -33.73
C ASP A 160 -3.51 16.19 -33.59
N MET A 161 -4.69 15.72 -33.98
CA MET A 161 -4.99 14.27 -34.02
C MET A 161 -4.03 13.55 -34.97
N GLY A 162 -3.24 12.60 -34.43
CA GLY A 162 -2.25 11.83 -35.18
C GLY A 162 -0.80 12.23 -34.93
N ASP A 163 -0.55 13.31 -34.20
CA ASP A 163 0.77 13.72 -33.80
C ASP A 163 1.43 12.67 -32.88
N ALA A 164 2.73 12.47 -33.09
CA ALA A 164 3.49 11.51 -32.29
C ALA A 164 4.08 12.17 -31.05
N HIS A 165 3.49 11.93 -29.89
CA HIS A 165 3.92 12.46 -28.60
C HIS A 165 4.70 11.45 -27.74
N VAL A 166 5.65 10.73 -28.39
CA VAL A 166 6.40 9.64 -27.74
C VAL A 166 7.17 10.14 -26.51
N GLY A 167 6.87 9.54 -25.35
CA GLY A 167 7.62 9.72 -24.11
C GLY A 167 7.32 10.99 -23.32
N LEU A 168 6.38 11.85 -23.74
CA LEU A 168 6.02 13.07 -22.98
C LEU A 168 5.47 12.72 -21.59
N GLN A 169 4.54 11.80 -21.48
CA GLN A 169 4.00 11.32 -20.20
C GLN A 169 5.10 10.77 -19.28
N ALA A 170 6.05 10.00 -19.82
CA ALA A 170 7.15 9.46 -19.04
C ALA A 170 8.11 10.56 -18.51
N ARG A 171 8.32 11.62 -19.28
CA ARG A 171 9.10 12.80 -18.83
C ARG A 171 8.37 13.57 -17.75
N LEU A 172 7.07 13.82 -17.93
CA LEU A 172 6.21 14.48 -16.96
C LEU A 172 6.23 13.73 -15.62
N MET A 173 5.97 12.43 -15.65
CA MET A 173 6.03 11.57 -14.46
C MET A 173 7.42 11.59 -13.79
N SER A 174 8.50 11.54 -14.57
CA SER A 174 9.86 11.59 -14.02
C SER A 174 10.17 12.91 -13.33
N GLN A 175 9.68 14.02 -13.86
CA GLN A 175 9.84 15.35 -13.27
C GLN A 175 9.03 15.49 -11.99
N ALA A 176 7.75 15.12 -12.01
CA ALA A 176 6.85 15.20 -10.87
C ALA A 176 7.32 14.32 -9.71
N LEU A 177 7.68 13.07 -9.98
CA LEU A 177 8.14 12.15 -8.94
C LEU A 177 9.44 12.59 -8.26
N ARG A 178 10.34 13.28 -8.98
CA ARG A 178 11.53 13.90 -8.36
C ARG A 178 11.17 15.01 -7.38
N LYS A 179 10.20 15.87 -7.75
CA LYS A 179 9.71 16.93 -6.86
C LYS A 179 8.99 16.36 -5.64
N LEU A 180 8.07 15.42 -5.86
CA LEU A 180 7.30 14.75 -4.80
C LEU A 180 8.20 14.03 -3.81
N ALA A 181 9.23 13.30 -4.28
CA ALA A 181 10.15 12.56 -3.42
C ALA A 181 10.89 13.46 -2.42
N GLY A 182 11.12 14.74 -2.77
CA GLY A 182 11.77 15.71 -1.88
C GLY A 182 10.88 16.19 -0.73
N VAL A 183 9.57 16.14 -0.88
CA VAL A 183 8.59 16.69 0.09
C VAL A 183 7.85 15.62 0.86
N ILE A 184 7.53 14.50 0.23
CA ILE A 184 6.62 13.48 0.77
C ILE A 184 7.07 12.88 2.10
N ASN A 185 8.37 12.66 2.28
CA ASN A 185 8.90 12.12 3.53
C ASN A 185 8.76 13.12 4.70
N LYS A 186 8.86 14.41 4.41
CA LYS A 186 8.73 15.47 5.42
C LYS A 186 7.28 15.70 5.82
N SER A 187 6.36 15.69 4.85
CA SER A 187 4.93 15.89 5.07
C SER A 187 4.23 14.66 5.67
N LYS A 188 4.87 13.47 5.62
CA LYS A 188 4.25 12.19 6.02
C LYS A 188 3.03 11.79 5.18
N THR A 189 2.76 12.49 4.10
CA THR A 189 1.67 12.21 3.17
C THR A 189 1.91 10.88 2.47
N VAL A 190 0.87 10.07 2.31
CA VAL A 190 0.86 8.91 1.40
C VAL A 190 0.37 9.37 0.03
N ILE A 191 1.05 9.01 -1.05
CA ILE A 191 0.52 9.20 -2.40
C ILE A 191 0.36 7.84 -3.07
N ILE A 192 -0.89 7.53 -3.42
CA ILE A 192 -1.25 6.32 -4.17
C ILE A 192 -1.47 6.70 -5.63
N PHE A 193 -0.66 6.13 -6.51
CA PHE A 193 -0.90 6.17 -7.96
C PHE A 193 -1.59 4.88 -8.38
N ILE A 194 -2.80 5.00 -8.90
CA ILE A 194 -3.49 3.90 -9.56
C ILE A 194 -2.99 3.83 -11.00
N ASN A 195 -2.70 2.61 -11.48
CA ASN A 195 -2.18 2.41 -12.82
C ASN A 195 -2.87 1.22 -13.52
N GLN A 196 -2.99 1.31 -14.82
CA GLN A 196 -3.53 0.26 -15.65
C GLN A 196 -2.39 -0.64 -16.15
N LEU A 197 -2.72 -1.84 -16.62
CA LEU A 197 -1.81 -2.70 -17.37
C LEU A 197 -1.99 -2.49 -18.87
N ARG A 198 -0.89 -2.52 -19.58
CA ARG A 198 -0.82 -2.52 -21.06
C ARG A 198 0.06 -3.67 -21.48
N GLU A 199 -0.20 -4.22 -22.65
CA GLU A 199 0.63 -5.24 -23.24
C GLU A 199 1.62 -4.62 -24.23
N LYS A 200 2.86 -5.04 -24.16
CA LYS A 200 3.88 -4.69 -25.15
C LYS A 200 3.71 -5.57 -26.38
N VAL A 201 3.48 -4.94 -27.51
CA VAL A 201 3.41 -5.64 -28.80
C VAL A 201 4.79 -6.23 -29.15
N GLY A 202 4.83 -7.48 -29.61
CA GLY A 202 6.04 -8.15 -30.12
C GLY A 202 6.94 -8.80 -29.07
N VAL A 203 6.53 -8.90 -27.81
CA VAL A 203 7.26 -9.66 -26.78
C VAL A 203 6.89 -11.13 -26.87
N MET A 204 7.78 -11.94 -27.48
CA MET A 204 7.57 -13.40 -27.61
C MET A 204 8.01 -14.18 -26.37
N PHE A 205 8.92 -13.64 -25.55
CA PHE A 205 9.43 -14.28 -24.34
C PHE A 205 9.43 -13.30 -23.15
N GLY A 206 9.10 -13.81 -21.97
CA GLY A 206 9.01 -13.01 -20.74
C GLY A 206 7.62 -12.42 -20.52
N ASN A 207 7.49 -11.48 -19.56
CA ASN A 207 6.21 -10.85 -19.23
C ASN A 207 5.94 -9.65 -20.15
N PRO A 208 4.92 -9.70 -21.02
CA PRO A 208 4.54 -8.60 -21.91
C PRO A 208 3.88 -7.43 -21.16
N GLU A 209 3.36 -7.65 -19.96
CA GLU A 209 2.63 -6.64 -19.21
C GLU A 209 3.54 -5.48 -18.77
N THR A 210 3.04 -4.28 -18.94
CA THR A 210 3.71 -3.05 -18.50
C THR A 210 2.70 -2.02 -18.04
N THR A 211 3.15 -1.05 -17.23
CA THR A 211 2.33 0.08 -16.79
C THR A 211 2.71 1.33 -17.57
N PRO A 212 1.74 2.20 -17.97
CA PRO A 212 2.01 3.52 -18.56
C PRO A 212 2.74 4.46 -17.58
N GLY A 213 3.18 5.62 -18.08
CA GLY A 213 3.93 6.60 -17.28
C GLY A 213 5.44 6.34 -17.20
N GLY A 214 5.98 5.37 -17.96
CA GLY A 214 7.40 5.06 -18.04
C GLY A 214 7.93 4.26 -16.85
N ARG A 215 9.25 4.37 -16.61
CA ARG A 215 9.92 3.59 -15.54
C ARG A 215 10.01 4.33 -14.20
N ALA A 216 9.81 5.64 -14.18
CA ALA A 216 10.08 6.46 -12.99
C ALA A 216 9.25 6.01 -11.77
N LEU A 217 7.95 5.77 -11.92
CA LEU A 217 7.09 5.34 -10.83
C LEU A 217 7.56 4.00 -10.23
N LYS A 218 8.04 3.06 -11.05
CA LYS A 218 8.58 1.78 -10.57
C LYS A 218 9.79 1.95 -9.65
N PHE A 219 10.60 3.00 -9.86
CA PHE A 219 11.75 3.31 -9.00
C PHE A 219 11.35 4.09 -7.75
N TYR A 220 10.51 5.13 -7.90
CA TYR A 220 10.12 6.01 -6.81
C TYR A 220 9.15 5.37 -5.83
N ALA A 221 8.22 4.51 -6.30
CA ALA A 221 7.31 3.79 -5.41
C ALA A 221 8.09 2.95 -4.38
N SER A 222 7.72 3.11 -3.11
CA SER A 222 8.24 2.28 -2.01
C SER A 222 7.51 0.95 -1.92
N VAL A 223 6.24 0.93 -2.27
CA VAL A 223 5.39 -0.27 -2.34
C VAL A 223 4.72 -0.32 -3.71
N ARG A 224 4.65 -1.51 -4.31
CA ARG A 224 3.94 -1.78 -5.55
C ARG A 224 3.04 -2.98 -5.36
N LEU A 225 1.76 -2.80 -5.63
CA LEU A 225 0.70 -3.79 -5.45
C LEU A 225 0.10 -4.17 -6.80
N ASP A 226 0.24 -5.45 -7.18
CA ASP A 226 -0.46 -6.03 -8.34
C ASP A 226 -1.76 -6.65 -7.84
N ILE A 227 -2.91 -6.04 -8.17
CA ILE A 227 -4.23 -6.53 -7.79
C ILE A 227 -4.92 -7.21 -8.96
N ARG A 228 -5.38 -8.44 -8.75
CA ARG A 228 -6.05 -9.25 -9.78
C ARG A 228 -7.31 -9.91 -9.22
N LYS A 229 -8.33 -9.95 -10.04
CA LYS A 229 -9.52 -10.77 -9.79
C LYS A 229 -9.19 -12.22 -10.10
N ILE A 230 -9.46 -13.13 -9.13
CA ILE A 230 -9.21 -14.57 -9.29
C ILE A 230 -10.48 -15.34 -9.62
N GLU A 231 -11.60 -14.98 -8.97
CA GLU A 231 -12.88 -15.66 -9.19
C GLU A 231 -14.07 -14.72 -8.96
N ASN A 232 -15.24 -15.12 -9.48
CA ASN A 232 -16.49 -14.45 -9.19
C ASN A 232 -17.16 -15.08 -7.96
N ILE A 233 -17.62 -14.25 -7.04
CA ILE A 233 -18.47 -14.66 -5.94
C ILE A 233 -19.92 -14.62 -6.42
N LYS A 234 -20.62 -15.74 -6.24
CA LYS A 234 -22.03 -15.87 -6.62
C LYS A 234 -22.88 -16.14 -5.40
N THR A 235 -24.04 -15.49 -5.36
CA THR A 235 -25.09 -15.72 -4.37
C THR A 235 -26.40 -15.97 -5.14
N ASP A 236 -27.04 -17.10 -4.88
CA ASP A 236 -28.28 -17.50 -5.58
C ASP A 236 -28.18 -17.52 -7.11
N GLY A 237 -26.97 -17.84 -7.62
CA GLY A 237 -26.69 -17.91 -9.07
C GLY A 237 -26.23 -16.60 -9.68
N GLU A 238 -26.42 -15.46 -9.02
CA GLU A 238 -25.98 -14.14 -9.50
C GLU A 238 -24.58 -13.78 -9.01
N VAL A 239 -23.82 -13.04 -9.83
CA VAL A 239 -22.50 -12.56 -9.48
C VAL A 239 -22.61 -11.34 -8.56
N THR A 240 -22.33 -11.51 -7.28
CA THR A 240 -22.44 -10.48 -6.25
C THR A 240 -21.13 -9.83 -5.85
N GLY A 241 -20.01 -10.39 -6.30
CA GLY A 241 -18.70 -9.90 -5.96
C GLY A 241 -17.57 -10.62 -6.70
N ALA A 242 -16.37 -10.34 -6.28
CA ALA A 242 -15.16 -10.99 -6.78
C ALA A 242 -14.17 -11.25 -5.64
N ARG A 243 -13.47 -12.35 -5.71
CA ARG A 243 -12.27 -12.58 -4.90
C ARG A 243 -11.08 -11.95 -5.61
N ALA A 244 -10.41 -11.07 -4.93
CA ALA A 244 -9.22 -10.38 -5.40
C ALA A 244 -7.98 -10.97 -4.72
N ARG A 245 -6.88 -11.05 -5.48
CA ARG A 245 -5.54 -11.32 -4.97
C ARG A 245 -4.68 -10.10 -5.19
N VAL A 246 -3.97 -9.68 -4.15
CA VAL A 246 -2.98 -8.62 -4.21
C VAL A 246 -1.61 -9.21 -3.94
N LYS A 247 -0.69 -9.02 -4.87
CA LYS A 247 0.71 -9.40 -4.74
C LYS A 247 1.57 -8.17 -4.47
N VAL A 248 2.34 -8.21 -3.39
CA VAL A 248 3.30 -7.16 -3.03
C VAL A 248 4.57 -7.35 -3.86
N ILE A 249 4.62 -6.74 -5.05
CA ILE A 249 5.74 -6.93 -6.01
C ILE A 249 7.01 -6.21 -5.55
N LYS A 250 6.84 -5.09 -4.82
CA LYS A 250 7.94 -4.31 -4.26
C LYS A 250 7.53 -3.78 -2.89
N ASN A 251 8.45 -3.88 -1.94
CA ASN A 251 8.29 -3.31 -0.62
C ASN A 251 9.66 -2.86 -0.10
N LYS A 252 9.79 -1.60 0.32
CA LYS A 252 11.02 -1.04 0.89
C LYS A 252 10.97 -0.95 2.41
N VAL A 253 9.86 -1.35 3.03
CA VAL A 253 9.64 -1.24 4.48
C VAL A 253 9.49 -2.60 5.18
N ALA A 254 9.32 -3.67 4.39
CA ALA A 254 9.26 -5.06 4.86
C ALA A 254 9.62 -6.01 3.71
N PRO A 255 9.83 -7.32 3.94
CA PRO A 255 10.09 -8.29 2.89
C PRO A 255 8.96 -8.31 1.83
N PRO A 256 9.31 -8.21 0.52
CA PRO A 256 8.35 -8.22 -0.57
C PRO A 256 7.84 -9.64 -0.89
N PHE A 257 7.03 -9.75 -1.95
CA PHE A 257 6.49 -10.98 -2.57
C PHE A 257 5.47 -11.74 -1.73
N ARG A 258 4.95 -11.13 -0.66
CA ARG A 258 3.79 -11.66 0.05
C ARG A 258 2.52 -11.42 -0.76
N GLU A 259 1.53 -12.28 -0.56
CA GLU A 259 0.24 -12.21 -1.20
C GLU A 259 -0.88 -12.08 -0.17
N ALA A 260 -1.94 -11.37 -0.54
CA ALA A 260 -3.15 -11.25 0.25
C ALA A 260 -4.36 -11.53 -0.64
N GLU A 261 -5.36 -12.23 -0.10
CA GLU A 261 -6.62 -12.47 -0.77
C GLU A 261 -7.77 -11.95 0.08
N PHE A 262 -8.74 -11.36 -0.57
CA PHE A 262 -9.97 -10.88 0.07
C PHE A 262 -11.12 -10.78 -0.93
N ASP A 263 -12.34 -10.78 -0.40
CA ASP A 263 -13.54 -10.61 -1.21
C ASP A 263 -13.88 -9.14 -1.36
N ILE A 264 -14.21 -8.73 -2.59
CA ILE A 264 -14.83 -7.44 -2.91
C ILE A 264 -16.28 -7.71 -3.25
N VAL A 265 -17.21 -7.23 -2.44
CA VAL A 265 -18.66 -7.31 -2.67
C VAL A 265 -19.10 -6.07 -3.43
N TYR A 266 -19.74 -6.25 -4.58
CA TYR A 266 -20.16 -5.13 -5.41
C TYR A 266 -21.14 -4.22 -4.67
N GLY A 267 -20.90 -2.91 -4.76
CA GLY A 267 -21.64 -1.88 -4.02
C GLY A 267 -21.32 -1.77 -2.52
N LYS A 268 -20.51 -2.70 -1.93
CA LYS A 268 -20.18 -2.71 -0.50
C LYS A 268 -18.67 -2.69 -0.21
N GLY A 269 -17.85 -3.02 -1.22
CA GLY A 269 -16.39 -3.04 -1.09
C GLY A 269 -15.81 -4.29 -0.44
N ILE A 270 -14.67 -4.14 0.23
CA ILE A 270 -13.92 -5.24 0.84
C ILE A 270 -14.71 -5.82 2.03
N SER A 271 -14.91 -7.14 2.03
CA SER A 271 -15.56 -7.85 3.14
C SER A 271 -14.60 -8.02 4.30
N LYS A 272 -14.71 -7.15 5.32
CA LYS A 272 -13.87 -7.22 6.53
C LYS A 272 -14.09 -8.53 7.29
N GLU A 273 -15.35 -8.91 7.47
CA GLU A 273 -15.73 -10.13 8.18
C GLU A 273 -15.23 -11.40 7.47
N GLY A 274 -15.28 -11.39 6.11
CA GLY A 274 -14.74 -12.47 5.29
C GLY A 274 -13.22 -12.58 5.44
N ASN A 275 -12.53 -11.46 5.48
CA ASN A 275 -11.09 -11.40 5.63
C ASN A 275 -10.64 -11.88 7.03
N ILE A 276 -11.34 -11.44 8.09
CA ILE A 276 -11.10 -11.91 9.47
C ILE A 276 -11.35 -13.43 9.56
N LEU A 277 -12.46 -13.92 9.01
CA LEU A 277 -12.80 -15.36 9.04
C LEU A 277 -11.73 -16.20 8.35
N ASP A 278 -11.31 -15.82 7.14
CA ASP A 278 -10.32 -16.57 6.37
C ASP A 278 -8.97 -16.62 7.10
N LEU A 279 -8.52 -15.51 7.67
CA LEU A 279 -7.29 -15.43 8.46
C LEU A 279 -7.40 -16.23 9.76
N ALA A 280 -8.53 -16.14 10.47
CA ALA A 280 -8.78 -16.88 11.70
C ALA A 280 -8.78 -18.40 11.49
N VAL A 281 -9.32 -18.86 10.36
CA VAL A 281 -9.25 -20.28 9.96
C VAL A 281 -7.81 -20.70 9.67
N ASN A 282 -7.07 -19.88 8.91
CA ASN A 282 -5.67 -20.18 8.57
C ASN A 282 -4.76 -20.25 9.80
N LEU A 283 -5.07 -19.50 10.85
CA LEU A 283 -4.34 -19.48 12.12
C LEU A 283 -4.91 -20.49 13.14
N ASN A 284 -5.88 -21.32 12.76
CA ASN A 284 -6.58 -22.24 13.65
C ASN A 284 -7.23 -21.57 14.88
N LEU A 285 -7.54 -20.27 14.79
CA LEU A 285 -8.33 -19.55 15.80
C LEU A 285 -9.82 -19.88 15.67
N VAL A 286 -10.28 -20.11 14.44
CA VAL A 286 -11.60 -20.63 14.11
C VAL A 286 -11.43 -22.02 13.50
N GLU A 287 -12.08 -23.01 14.08
CA GLU A 287 -12.08 -24.38 13.60
C GLU A 287 -13.08 -24.54 12.45
N LYS A 288 -12.64 -25.19 11.36
CA LYS A 288 -13.50 -25.56 10.23
C LYS A 288 -13.60 -27.07 10.13
N SER A 289 -14.79 -27.61 10.39
CA SER A 289 -15.09 -29.04 10.25
C SER A 289 -16.21 -29.24 9.22
N GLY A 290 -15.85 -29.71 8.04
CA GLY A 290 -16.75 -29.77 6.90
C GLY A 290 -17.35 -28.41 6.55
N ALA A 291 -18.67 -28.27 6.63
CA ALA A 291 -19.37 -27.02 6.39
C ALA A 291 -19.49 -26.13 7.66
N TRP A 292 -19.11 -26.61 8.82
CA TRP A 292 -19.28 -25.90 10.08
C TRP A 292 -18.03 -25.12 10.48
N PHE A 293 -18.27 -23.92 10.99
CA PHE A 293 -17.27 -23.07 11.62
C PHE A 293 -17.54 -22.97 13.12
N SER A 294 -16.51 -23.09 13.95
CA SER A 294 -16.61 -23.04 15.41
C SER A 294 -15.55 -22.12 15.99
N TYR A 295 -15.91 -21.36 17.01
CA TYR A 295 -15.02 -20.48 17.76
C TYR A 295 -15.18 -20.75 19.26
N LYS A 296 -14.08 -21.02 19.99
CA LYS A 296 -14.10 -21.39 21.43
C LYS A 296 -15.05 -22.54 21.75
N GLY A 297 -15.18 -23.52 20.84
CA GLY A 297 -16.08 -24.65 21.00
C GLY A 297 -17.56 -24.41 20.64
N GLU A 298 -17.95 -23.16 20.33
CA GLU A 298 -19.30 -22.80 19.90
C GLU A 298 -19.40 -22.74 18.38
N LYS A 299 -20.50 -23.27 17.82
CA LYS A 299 -20.77 -23.19 16.39
C LYS A 299 -21.17 -21.76 16.02
N ILE A 300 -20.39 -21.12 15.13
CA ILE A 300 -20.64 -19.75 14.66
C ILE A 300 -21.35 -19.69 13.30
N GLY A 301 -21.44 -20.80 12.57
CA GLY A 301 -22.21 -20.85 11.33
C GLY A 301 -21.98 -22.11 10.53
N GLN A 302 -23.02 -22.52 9.80
CA GLN A 302 -22.91 -23.53 8.75
C GLN A 302 -22.74 -22.82 7.40
N GLY A 303 -21.61 -23.04 6.75
CA GLY A 303 -21.20 -22.31 5.55
C GLY A 303 -20.54 -20.96 5.86
N ARG A 304 -19.71 -20.50 4.89
CA ARG A 304 -18.88 -19.28 5.04
C ARG A 304 -19.72 -18.02 5.25
N GLU A 305 -20.85 -17.90 4.55
CA GLU A 305 -21.70 -16.71 4.65
C GLU A 305 -22.37 -16.56 6.02
N ASN A 306 -22.83 -17.65 6.61
CA ASN A 306 -23.38 -17.63 7.98
C ASN A 306 -22.32 -17.29 9.02
N ALA A 307 -21.10 -17.82 8.89
CA ALA A 307 -20.00 -17.48 9.78
C ALA A 307 -19.59 -15.99 9.65
N LYS A 308 -19.57 -15.44 8.43
CA LYS A 308 -19.37 -13.99 8.19
C LYS A 308 -20.46 -13.17 8.87
N LEU A 309 -21.72 -13.57 8.73
CA LEU A 309 -22.86 -12.89 9.34
C LEU A 309 -22.77 -12.91 10.87
N TYR A 310 -22.32 -14.04 11.44
CA TYR A 310 -22.07 -14.12 12.88
C TYR A 310 -21.01 -13.11 13.33
N ILE A 311 -19.84 -13.06 12.66
CA ILE A 311 -18.76 -12.12 12.98
C ILE A 311 -19.27 -10.67 12.85
N LYS A 312 -20.05 -10.38 11.82
CA LYS A 312 -20.64 -9.05 11.59
C LYS A 312 -21.55 -8.61 12.72
N ASN A 313 -22.36 -9.54 13.24
CA ASN A 313 -23.34 -9.25 14.30
C ASN A 313 -22.73 -9.28 15.71
N ASN A 314 -21.52 -9.84 15.87
CA ASN A 314 -20.82 -9.95 17.15
C ASN A 314 -19.51 -9.19 17.11
N LEU A 315 -19.59 -7.85 17.29
CA LEU A 315 -18.45 -6.93 17.16
C LEU A 315 -17.33 -7.23 18.16
N GLU A 316 -17.65 -7.75 19.34
CA GLU A 316 -16.64 -8.14 20.34
C GLU A 316 -15.80 -9.34 19.83
N VAL A 317 -16.46 -10.34 19.23
CA VAL A 317 -15.78 -11.49 18.63
C VAL A 317 -14.93 -11.04 17.44
N ALA A 318 -15.45 -10.14 16.61
CA ALA A 318 -14.71 -9.58 15.48
C ALA A 318 -13.43 -8.88 15.92
N LYS A 319 -13.50 -8.03 16.95
CA LYS A 319 -12.34 -7.32 17.52
C LYS A 319 -11.34 -8.29 18.15
N GLU A 320 -11.82 -9.24 18.96
CA GLU A 320 -10.95 -10.25 19.59
C GLU A 320 -10.19 -11.08 18.54
N LEU A 321 -10.87 -11.50 17.47
CA LEU A 321 -10.23 -12.25 16.38
C LEU A 321 -9.20 -11.36 15.65
N GLU A 322 -9.53 -10.11 15.35
CA GLU A 322 -8.61 -9.20 14.70
C GLU A 322 -7.35 -8.95 15.53
N GLU A 323 -7.49 -8.71 16.83
CA GLU A 323 -6.36 -8.53 17.75
C GLU A 323 -5.47 -9.79 17.78
N LYS A 324 -6.05 -10.96 17.97
CA LYS A 324 -5.30 -12.24 17.97
C LYS A 324 -4.57 -12.49 16.64
N ILE A 325 -5.20 -12.16 15.52
CA ILE A 325 -4.58 -12.28 14.20
C ILE A 325 -3.37 -11.34 14.11
N ARG A 326 -3.54 -10.06 14.49
CA ARG A 326 -2.44 -9.07 14.46
C ARG A 326 -1.27 -9.47 15.37
N ASP A 327 -1.56 -9.98 16.58
CA ASP A 327 -0.52 -10.41 17.52
C ASP A 327 0.26 -11.63 17.01
N ASN A 328 -0.41 -12.62 16.44
CA ASN A 328 0.25 -13.77 15.82
C ASN A 328 1.23 -13.36 14.72
N PHE A 329 0.81 -12.43 13.85
CA PHE A 329 1.68 -11.97 12.78
C PHE A 329 2.82 -11.08 13.29
N ARG A 330 2.59 -10.27 14.32
CA ARG A 330 3.66 -9.47 14.96
C ARG A 330 4.73 -10.38 15.55
N GLN A 331 4.34 -11.38 16.32
CA GLN A 331 5.27 -12.36 16.89
C GLN A 331 6.04 -13.13 15.82
N ALA A 332 5.37 -13.57 14.76
CA ALA A 332 6.02 -14.26 13.65
C ALA A 332 7.03 -13.35 12.92
N PHE A 333 6.73 -12.06 12.81
CA PHE A 333 7.65 -11.09 12.20
C PHE A 333 8.86 -10.81 13.09
N GLU A 334 8.66 -10.61 14.39
CA GLU A 334 9.74 -10.41 15.38
C GLU A 334 10.68 -11.62 15.44
N ASN A 335 10.14 -12.83 15.45
CA ASN A 335 10.92 -14.06 15.42
C ASN A 335 11.76 -14.20 14.14
N SER A 336 11.22 -13.81 12.99
CA SER A 336 11.96 -13.86 11.72
C SER A 336 13.13 -12.89 11.64
N LEU A 337 13.11 -11.81 12.42
CA LEU A 337 14.23 -10.86 12.55
C LEU A 337 15.28 -11.33 13.56
N GLY A 338 14.87 -12.08 14.58
CA GLY A 338 15.76 -12.61 15.61
C GLY A 338 16.58 -13.84 15.18
N ASP A 339 16.11 -14.60 14.20
CA ASP A 339 16.82 -15.79 13.69
C ASP A 339 17.97 -15.46 12.74
N GLU A 340 18.03 -14.26 12.16
CA GLU A 340 19.16 -13.80 11.34
C GLU A 340 20.41 -13.42 12.16
N GLU A 341 20.33 -13.28 13.49
CA GLU A 341 21.46 -12.96 14.36
C GLU A 341 22.25 -14.20 14.84
N LYS A 342 21.79 -15.41 14.51
CA LYS A 342 22.53 -16.65 14.83
C LYS A 342 23.20 -17.21 13.58
N GLU A 343 24.33 -16.62 13.18
CA GLU A 343 25.29 -17.33 12.32
C GLU A 343 25.82 -18.57 13.05
N PRO A 344 25.91 -19.72 12.40
CA PRO A 344 26.52 -20.91 13.01
C PRO A 344 28.02 -20.63 13.26
N GLU A 345 28.45 -20.72 14.50
CA GLU A 345 29.87 -20.81 14.85
C GLU A 345 30.48 -21.96 14.03
N GLN A 346 31.43 -21.63 13.17
CA GLN A 346 32.23 -22.63 12.48
C GLN A 346 33.08 -23.37 13.52
N GLU A 347 32.74 -24.62 13.79
CA GLU A 347 33.61 -25.57 14.44
C GLU A 347 34.84 -25.77 13.54
N ASN A 348 35.96 -25.15 13.93
CA ASN A 348 37.28 -25.50 13.43
C ASN A 348 37.66 -26.86 14.00
N GLU A 349 37.38 -27.93 13.26
CA GLU A 349 38.04 -29.21 13.45
C GLU A 349 39.53 -29.06 13.01
N THR A 350 40.43 -29.01 13.97
CA THR A 350 41.83 -29.22 13.76
C THR A 350 42.05 -30.72 13.60
N GLU A 351 42.32 -31.17 12.39
CA GLU A 351 42.91 -32.49 12.14
C GLU A 351 44.43 -32.42 12.35
N GLU A 352 44.91 -33.34 13.18
CA GLU A 352 46.32 -33.70 13.32
C GLU A 352 46.85 -34.51 12.11
#